data_3fff2ba15577426571611100ecf86870
#
_entry.id   3fff2ba15577426571611100ecf86870
#
_cell.length_a   1.000
_cell.length_b   1.000
_cell.length_c   1.000
_cell.angle_alpha   90.00
_cell.angle_beta   90.00
_cell.angle_gamma   90.00
#
_symmetry.space_group_name_H-M   'P 1'
#
loop_
_entity.id
_entity.type
_entity.pdbx_description
1 polymer ?
#
loop_
_entity_poly.entity_id
_entity_poly.type
_entity_poly.pdbx_seq_one_letter_code
_entity_poly.pdbx_strand_id
1 'polypeptide(L)'
;MVVVAQQFQDPRAISTVKGRRVLIALPGLHRVVRGAETALEAIGRELARLGHRVTLIGSGEPRREGPYRFLHAGCVGRRWFKYFPSLPYVRTAYAYEELTFAPNLWRRYVPDDYDVTVTCGFPYCNRVLRRKPGRRRPVHVFVTQNGDHMAQATQRDYRAFACDGLVCTNNQYFERNRGKFRCKLIPNGVDPNVFLPGAGDRGAFGLPEEGKIALMVSALIESKRIREGIEAAAKVEGLNLVVAGDGEMRGEVEAFGKKMLGERFFLVSLPREKMPALYRSADVFLHMSTTEASANAYIEALASGLPIVTHDWEVTRWTLEDAAILVNSLDLAAVADGLRRAMTNGADVGRQREMVERRFSWASIGRQYAEFFDEVLAAV
;
A
#
# COMPACT_ATOMS: atom_id res chain seq x y z
N MET A 1 6.45 -30.02 3.54
CA MET A 1 5.96 -29.25 2.39
C MET A 1 4.46 -29.49 2.30
N VAL A 2 3.67 -28.70 3.04
CA VAL A 2 2.20 -28.79 3.03
C VAL A 2 1.73 -27.59 2.21
N VAL A 3 1.21 -27.89 1.03
CA VAL A 3 0.61 -26.92 0.12
C VAL A 3 -0.70 -26.47 0.77
N VAL A 4 -0.76 -25.21 1.23
CA VAL A 4 -2.01 -24.56 1.59
C VAL A 4 -2.73 -24.22 0.29
N ALA A 5 -3.54 -25.17 -0.19
CA ALA A 5 -4.49 -24.91 -1.27
C ALA A 5 -5.55 -23.95 -0.71
N GLN A 6 -5.42 -22.67 -1.01
CA GLN A 6 -6.44 -21.69 -0.71
C GLN A 6 -7.68 -21.96 -1.56
N GLN A 7 -8.81 -22.15 -0.89
CA GLN A 7 -10.15 -22.14 -1.47
C GLN A 7 -10.44 -20.74 -2.05
N PHE A 8 -10.17 -20.58 -3.34
CA PHE A 8 -10.75 -19.50 -4.10
C PHE A 8 -12.14 -19.91 -4.55
N GLN A 9 -13.16 -19.38 -3.89
CA GLN A 9 -14.55 -19.60 -4.24
C GLN A 9 -14.90 -18.91 -5.57
N ASP A 10 -15.82 -19.51 -6.31
CA ASP A 10 -16.38 -19.07 -7.60
C ASP A 10 -16.80 -17.59 -7.55
N PRO A 11 -16.41 -16.73 -8.54
CA PRO A 11 -16.77 -15.32 -8.61
C PRO A 11 -18.27 -15.03 -8.75
N ARG A 12 -19.13 -16.03 -8.91
CA ARG A 12 -20.56 -15.87 -9.24
C ARG A 12 -21.53 -16.00 -8.08
N ALA A 13 -21.08 -16.33 -6.88
CA ALA A 13 -21.95 -16.32 -5.70
C ALA A 13 -22.14 -14.88 -5.22
N ILE A 14 -23.15 -14.17 -5.75
CA ILE A 14 -23.66 -12.93 -5.16
C ILE A 14 -24.37 -13.32 -3.86
N SER A 15 -23.64 -13.45 -2.78
CA SER A 15 -24.19 -13.41 -1.43
C SER A 15 -24.85 -12.05 -1.28
N THR A 16 -26.13 -12.02 -0.86
CA THR A 16 -26.86 -10.79 -0.51
C THR A 16 -26.16 -10.15 0.69
N VAL A 17 -25.18 -9.29 0.43
CA VAL A 17 -24.41 -8.59 1.47
C VAL A 17 -25.37 -7.70 2.23
N LYS A 18 -25.63 -8.03 3.50
CA LYS A 18 -26.43 -7.18 4.39
C LYS A 18 -25.68 -5.86 4.58
N GLY A 19 -26.24 -4.76 4.11
CA GLY A 19 -25.59 -3.44 4.16
C GLY A 19 -25.19 -3.06 5.59
N ARG A 20 -23.87 -3.06 5.89
CA ARG A 20 -23.28 -2.69 7.19
C ARG A 20 -22.96 -1.20 7.23
N ARG A 21 -22.95 -0.60 8.43
CA ARG A 21 -22.50 0.76 8.68
C ARG A 21 -21.00 0.71 9.05
N VAL A 22 -20.14 1.15 8.15
CA VAL A 22 -18.69 1.01 8.27
C VAL A 22 -18.05 2.40 8.44
N LEU A 23 -17.22 2.55 9.46
CA LEU A 23 -16.37 3.72 9.65
C LEU A 23 -14.91 3.38 9.35
N ILE A 24 -14.25 4.15 8.50
CA ILE A 24 -12.80 4.10 8.28
C ILE A 24 -12.19 5.43 8.73
N ALA A 25 -11.20 5.40 9.61
CA ALA A 25 -10.58 6.62 10.13
C ALA A 25 -9.05 6.57 10.02
N LEU A 26 -8.47 7.62 9.45
CA LEU A 26 -7.03 7.85 9.39
C LEU A 26 -6.74 9.35 9.21
N PRO A 27 -5.74 9.94 9.91
CA PRO A 27 -5.45 11.38 9.86
C PRO A 27 -5.25 11.94 8.45
N GLY A 28 -4.59 11.18 7.58
CA GLY A 28 -4.20 11.64 6.24
C GLY A 28 -5.28 11.57 5.15
N LEU A 29 -6.43 10.91 5.41
CA LEU A 29 -7.48 10.73 4.40
C LEU A 29 -7.91 12.08 3.79
N HIS A 30 -7.99 12.13 2.47
CA HIS A 30 -8.29 13.30 1.63
C HIS A 30 -7.30 14.48 1.73
N ARG A 31 -6.25 14.38 2.58
CA ARG A 31 -5.23 15.43 2.70
C ARG A 31 -3.91 15.07 2.01
N VAL A 32 -3.50 13.81 2.10
CA VAL A 32 -2.24 13.33 1.55
C VAL A 32 -2.43 12.04 0.75
N VAL A 33 -1.59 11.86 -0.26
CA VAL A 33 -1.57 10.65 -1.08
C VAL A 33 -0.38 9.79 -0.63
N ARG A 34 -0.66 8.81 0.24
CA ARG A 34 0.30 7.80 0.69
C ARG A 34 -0.32 6.43 0.55
N GLY A 35 0.48 5.36 0.61
CA GLY A 35 0.00 3.99 0.42
C GLY A 35 -1.19 3.60 1.32
N ALA A 36 -1.12 3.93 2.60
CA ALA A 36 -2.18 3.60 3.56
C ALA A 36 -3.49 4.39 3.30
N GLU A 37 -3.38 5.70 3.05
CA GLU A 37 -4.54 6.55 2.74
C GLU A 37 -5.21 6.11 1.44
N THR A 38 -4.42 5.87 0.40
CA THR A 38 -4.92 5.39 -0.90
C THR A 38 -5.64 4.04 -0.77
N ALA A 39 -5.05 3.11 -0.02
CA ALA A 39 -5.64 1.79 0.21
C ALA A 39 -6.96 1.88 0.97
N LEU A 40 -7.00 2.59 2.11
CA LEU A 40 -8.21 2.72 2.91
C LEU A 40 -9.34 3.49 2.19
N GLU A 41 -9.00 4.50 1.39
CA GLU A 41 -9.98 5.19 0.54
C GLU A 41 -10.55 4.25 -0.53
N ALA A 42 -9.71 3.46 -1.20
CA ALA A 42 -10.14 2.49 -2.21
C ALA A 42 -11.03 1.40 -1.60
N ILE A 43 -10.65 0.84 -0.44
CA ILE A 43 -11.46 -0.12 0.32
C ILE A 43 -12.83 0.50 0.67
N GLY A 44 -12.84 1.73 1.17
CA GLY A 44 -14.10 2.44 1.50
C GLY A 44 -15.00 2.62 0.28
N ARG A 45 -14.43 2.91 -0.88
CA ARG A 45 -15.15 3.04 -2.15
C ARG A 45 -15.78 1.70 -2.59
N GLU A 46 -15.02 0.62 -2.53
CA GLU A 46 -15.52 -0.70 -2.92
C GLU A 46 -16.57 -1.23 -1.95
N LEU A 47 -16.40 -1.05 -0.65
CA LEU A 47 -17.42 -1.39 0.34
C LEU A 47 -18.74 -0.63 0.09
N ALA A 48 -18.65 0.65 -0.28
CA ALA A 48 -19.83 1.42 -0.62
C ALA A 48 -20.51 0.92 -1.91
N ARG A 49 -19.73 0.51 -2.93
CA ARG A 49 -20.25 -0.15 -4.15
C ARG A 49 -20.93 -1.48 -3.87
N LEU A 50 -20.48 -2.20 -2.84
CA LEU A 50 -21.10 -3.44 -2.36
C LEU A 50 -22.38 -3.21 -1.53
N GLY A 51 -22.83 -1.94 -1.36
CA GLY A 51 -24.06 -1.59 -0.65
C GLY A 51 -23.88 -1.34 0.85
N HIS A 52 -22.65 -1.26 1.37
CA HIS A 52 -22.41 -0.83 2.74
C HIS A 52 -22.54 0.70 2.86
N ARG A 53 -22.98 1.17 4.04
CA ARG A 53 -22.99 2.60 4.38
C ARG A 53 -21.64 3.01 4.95
N VAL A 54 -20.77 3.55 4.11
CA VAL A 54 -19.39 3.88 4.49
C VAL A 54 -19.26 5.34 4.88
N THR A 55 -18.57 5.58 5.99
CA THR A 55 -18.11 6.91 6.42
C THR A 55 -16.59 6.89 6.52
N LEU A 56 -15.92 7.86 5.90
CA LEU A 56 -14.51 8.13 6.09
C LEU A 56 -14.33 9.32 7.03
N ILE A 57 -13.41 9.24 8.00
CA ILE A 57 -13.00 10.37 8.83
C ILE A 57 -11.51 10.63 8.60
N GLY A 58 -11.19 11.85 8.19
CA GLY A 58 -9.82 12.30 7.93
C GLY A 58 -9.68 13.80 8.07
N SER A 59 -8.47 14.33 7.86
CA SER A 59 -8.21 15.76 8.02
C SER A 59 -8.13 16.54 6.70
N GLY A 60 -8.45 15.89 5.59
CA GLY A 60 -8.60 16.57 4.31
C GLY A 60 -9.99 17.14 4.10
N GLU A 61 -10.21 17.74 2.94
CA GLU A 61 -11.49 18.33 2.57
C GLU A 61 -12.46 17.29 1.99
N PRO A 62 -13.76 17.43 2.24
CA PRO A 62 -14.77 16.63 1.58
C PRO A 62 -14.68 16.80 0.06
N ARG A 63 -14.60 15.69 -0.69
CA ARG A 63 -14.73 15.72 -2.14
C ARG A 63 -16.19 15.62 -2.53
N ARG A 64 -16.61 16.36 -3.55
CA ARG A 64 -18.02 16.38 -3.99
C ARG A 64 -18.51 15.04 -4.55
N GLU A 65 -17.60 14.20 -5.01
CA GLU A 65 -17.91 12.93 -5.67
C GLU A 65 -17.27 11.75 -4.94
N GLY A 66 -18.10 10.87 -4.42
CA GLY A 66 -17.67 9.62 -3.81
C GLY A 66 -18.89 8.84 -3.31
N PRO A 67 -18.85 7.50 -3.36
CA PRO A 67 -19.97 6.66 -2.93
C PRO A 67 -20.06 6.55 -1.40
N TYR A 68 -19.24 7.28 -0.66
CA TYR A 68 -19.17 7.27 0.81
C TYR A 68 -19.35 8.68 1.39
N ARG A 69 -19.76 8.75 2.66
CA ARG A 69 -19.78 10.01 3.42
C ARG A 69 -18.38 10.34 3.93
N PHE A 70 -17.95 11.59 3.83
CA PHE A 70 -16.72 12.07 4.44
C PHE A 70 -16.99 13.05 5.58
N LEU A 71 -16.31 12.87 6.71
CA LEU A 71 -16.35 13.78 7.86
C LEU A 71 -14.95 14.34 8.11
N HIS A 72 -14.85 15.66 8.08
CA HIS A 72 -13.61 16.34 8.40
C HIS A 72 -13.32 16.29 9.91
N ALA A 73 -12.10 15.88 10.26
CA ALA A 73 -11.55 15.95 11.61
C ALA A 73 -10.11 16.46 11.51
N GLY A 74 -9.89 17.72 11.86
CA GLY A 74 -8.59 18.37 11.70
C GLY A 74 -7.49 17.76 12.55
N CYS A 75 -6.25 17.87 12.08
CA CYS A 75 -5.03 17.54 12.82
C CYS A 75 -3.85 18.39 12.36
N VAL A 76 -2.79 18.42 13.17
CA VAL A 76 -1.50 19.00 12.77
C VAL A 76 -0.75 17.98 11.93
N GLY A 77 -0.30 18.39 10.75
CA GLY A 77 0.36 17.50 9.80
C GLY A 77 1.74 17.02 10.30
N ARG A 78 2.10 15.81 9.93
CA ARG A 78 3.33 15.10 10.32
C ARG A 78 4.61 15.92 10.12
N ARG A 79 4.68 16.74 9.08
CA ARG A 79 5.85 17.59 8.77
C ARG A 79 6.28 18.51 9.92
N TRP A 80 5.33 18.97 10.75
CA TRP A 80 5.60 19.85 11.89
C TRP A 80 6.28 19.13 13.05
N PHE A 81 6.21 17.81 13.09
CA PHE A 81 6.75 16.98 14.16
C PHE A 81 8.08 16.30 13.80
N LYS A 82 8.69 16.65 12.66
CA LYS A 82 9.93 16.01 12.19
C LYS A 82 11.07 16.04 13.22
N TYR A 83 11.15 17.11 13.99
CA TYR A 83 12.21 17.34 15.00
C TYR A 83 11.72 17.22 16.45
N PHE A 84 10.51 16.74 16.67
CA PHE A 84 9.97 16.56 18.01
C PHE A 84 10.63 15.35 18.71
N PRO A 85 10.80 15.42 20.06
CA PRO A 85 11.43 14.34 20.80
C PRO A 85 10.60 13.05 20.75
N SER A 86 11.29 11.91 20.79
CA SER A 86 10.63 10.61 20.95
C SER A 86 10.26 10.44 22.44
N LEU A 87 8.97 10.48 22.73
CA LEU A 87 8.41 10.30 24.08
C LEU A 87 7.58 9.01 24.13
N PRO A 88 7.35 8.41 25.32
CA PRO A 88 6.43 7.30 25.49
C PRO A 88 5.07 7.62 24.83
N TYR A 89 4.52 6.67 24.05
CA TYR A 89 3.29 6.78 23.26
C TYR A 89 3.32 7.78 22.07
N VAL A 90 4.34 8.60 21.92
CA VAL A 90 4.53 9.54 20.78
C VAL A 90 5.95 9.45 20.21
N ARG A 91 6.35 8.23 19.83
CA ARG A 91 7.73 7.93 19.40
C ARG A 91 8.08 8.41 18.00
N THR A 92 7.10 8.75 17.20
CA THR A 92 7.27 9.12 15.80
C THR A 92 6.44 10.35 15.44
N ALA A 93 6.83 11.08 14.40
CA ALA A 93 6.04 12.17 13.86
C ALA A 93 4.60 11.73 13.47
N TYR A 94 4.43 10.45 13.11
CA TYR A 94 3.11 9.87 12.86
C TYR A 94 2.25 9.78 14.13
N ALA A 95 2.83 9.35 15.24
CA ALA A 95 2.11 9.29 16.51
C ALA A 95 1.67 10.68 17.02
N TYR A 96 2.46 11.72 16.78
CA TYR A 96 2.08 13.11 17.04
C TYR A 96 0.92 13.58 16.14
N GLU A 97 0.94 13.24 14.85
CA GLU A 97 -0.16 13.52 13.92
C GLU A 97 -1.46 12.86 14.42
N GLU A 98 -1.41 11.60 14.84
CA GLU A 98 -2.54 10.91 15.44
C GLU A 98 -3.01 11.52 16.77
N LEU A 99 -2.07 11.91 17.65
CA LEU A 99 -2.40 12.55 18.93
C LEU A 99 -3.22 13.82 18.71
N THR A 100 -2.85 14.65 17.72
CA THR A 100 -3.60 15.87 17.41
C THR A 100 -4.91 15.60 16.67
N PHE A 101 -5.02 14.48 15.98
CA PHE A 101 -6.24 14.01 15.32
C PHE A 101 -7.28 13.44 16.30
N ALA A 102 -6.84 12.75 17.31
CA ALA A 102 -7.66 11.96 18.23
C ALA A 102 -8.80 12.75 18.92
N PRO A 103 -8.63 14.00 19.41
CA PRO A 103 -9.73 14.78 20.00
C PRO A 103 -10.84 15.09 19.00
N ASN A 104 -10.48 15.40 17.74
CA ASN A 104 -11.44 15.68 16.70
C ASN A 104 -12.13 14.41 16.19
N LEU A 105 -11.41 13.31 16.07
CA LEU A 105 -11.99 11.99 15.82
C LEU A 105 -12.99 11.61 16.93
N TRP A 106 -12.62 11.82 18.21
CA TRP A 106 -13.50 11.54 19.36
C TRP A 106 -14.82 12.30 19.29
N ARG A 107 -14.80 13.56 18.90
CA ARG A 107 -16.01 14.40 18.76
C ARG A 107 -16.90 13.99 17.59
N ARG A 108 -16.30 13.47 16.50
CA ARG A 108 -17.02 13.08 15.29
C ARG A 108 -17.53 11.65 15.30
N TYR A 109 -16.89 10.78 16.07
CA TYR A 109 -17.21 9.37 16.14
C TYR A 109 -18.30 9.11 17.17
N VAL A 110 -19.47 8.66 16.69
CA VAL A 110 -20.58 8.17 17.50
C VAL A 110 -20.66 6.66 17.32
N PRO A 111 -20.26 5.82 18.31
CA PRO A 111 -20.16 4.38 18.14
C PRO A 111 -21.48 3.70 17.72
N ASP A 112 -22.62 4.14 18.22
CA ASP A 112 -23.92 3.54 17.91
C ASP A 112 -24.35 3.71 16.43
N ASP A 113 -23.68 4.59 15.68
CA ASP A 113 -23.93 4.81 14.26
C ASP A 113 -23.26 3.76 13.37
N TYR A 114 -22.40 2.89 13.94
CA TYR A 114 -21.58 1.97 13.15
C TYR A 114 -21.68 0.53 13.65
N ASP A 115 -21.48 -0.41 12.74
CA ASP A 115 -21.37 -1.84 13.01
C ASP A 115 -19.89 -2.27 13.03
N VAL A 116 -19.07 -1.64 12.18
CA VAL A 116 -17.65 -1.92 12.02
C VAL A 116 -16.84 -0.63 12.00
N THR A 117 -15.71 -0.62 12.67
CA THR A 117 -14.69 0.44 12.56
C THR A 117 -13.38 -0.12 12.02
N VAL A 118 -12.71 0.62 11.15
CA VAL A 118 -11.46 0.23 10.49
C VAL A 118 -10.41 1.33 10.65
N THR A 119 -9.20 0.97 10.99
CA THR A 119 -8.03 1.87 10.96
C THR A 119 -6.73 1.08 10.77
N CYS A 120 -5.69 1.75 10.32
CA CYS A 120 -4.30 1.30 10.42
C CYS A 120 -3.49 2.21 11.38
N GLY A 121 -4.16 3.11 12.07
CA GLY A 121 -3.58 4.09 12.99
C GLY A 121 -3.46 3.56 14.41
N PHE A 122 -2.26 3.69 14.99
CA PHE A 122 -1.94 3.32 16.37
C PHE A 122 -0.96 4.33 16.97
N PRO A 123 -1.10 4.74 18.24
CA PRO A 123 -2.03 4.19 19.27
C PRO A 123 -3.39 4.90 19.35
N TYR A 124 -3.52 6.14 18.85
CA TYR A 124 -4.64 7.00 19.22
C TYR A 124 -5.92 6.69 18.44
N CYS A 125 -5.85 6.47 17.12
CA CYS A 125 -7.01 6.08 16.33
C CYS A 125 -7.59 4.74 16.83
N ASN A 126 -6.73 3.74 17.03
CA ASN A 126 -7.13 2.44 17.58
C ASN A 126 -7.85 2.59 18.94
N ARG A 127 -7.31 3.42 19.85
CA ARG A 127 -7.90 3.64 21.18
C ARG A 127 -9.25 4.34 21.11
N VAL A 128 -9.38 5.38 20.29
CA VAL A 128 -10.63 6.14 20.14
C VAL A 128 -11.73 5.27 19.55
N LEU A 129 -11.43 4.50 18.49
CA LEU A 129 -12.41 3.66 17.80
C LEU A 129 -12.91 2.48 18.65
N ARG A 130 -12.15 2.08 19.65
CA ARG A 130 -12.50 0.99 20.59
C ARG A 130 -13.23 1.46 21.85
N ARG A 131 -13.55 2.75 21.99
CA ARG A 131 -14.28 3.25 23.17
C ARG A 131 -15.66 2.62 23.28
N LYS A 132 -16.11 2.40 24.53
CA LYS A 132 -17.45 1.90 24.88
C LYS A 132 -18.26 3.02 25.53
N PRO A 133 -19.06 3.80 24.82
CA PRO A 133 -19.91 4.80 25.43
C PRO A 133 -21.27 4.27 25.90
N GLY A 134 -21.66 3.05 25.50
CA GLY A 134 -22.95 2.45 25.76
C GLY A 134 -22.91 0.94 25.93
N ARG A 135 -24.03 0.28 25.67
CA ARG A 135 -24.18 -1.20 25.82
C ARG A 135 -23.38 -1.98 24.78
N ARG A 136 -23.21 -1.44 23.57
CA ARG A 136 -22.54 -2.10 22.45
C ARG A 136 -21.54 -1.15 21.82
N ARG A 137 -20.37 -1.66 21.44
CA ARG A 137 -19.44 -0.99 20.54
C ARG A 137 -19.41 -1.69 19.18
N PRO A 138 -19.09 -0.99 18.08
CA PRO A 138 -18.78 -1.64 16.79
C PRO A 138 -17.63 -2.64 16.95
N VAL A 139 -17.59 -3.68 16.12
CA VAL A 139 -16.36 -4.47 15.98
C VAL A 139 -15.25 -3.61 15.39
N HIS A 140 -14.04 -3.83 15.87
CA HIS A 140 -12.88 -3.04 15.44
C HIS A 140 -11.91 -3.89 14.64
N VAL A 141 -11.74 -3.54 13.37
CA VAL A 141 -10.78 -4.17 12.46
C VAL A 141 -9.55 -3.28 12.31
N PHE A 142 -8.38 -3.84 12.58
CA PHE A 142 -7.11 -3.17 12.37
C PHE A 142 -6.43 -3.71 11.11
N VAL A 143 -5.78 -2.81 10.32
CA VAL A 143 -5.11 -3.18 9.07
C VAL A 143 -3.61 -2.89 9.20
N THR A 144 -2.76 -3.85 8.85
CA THR A 144 -1.29 -3.75 9.01
C THR A 144 -0.61 -2.93 7.90
N GLN A 145 -1.23 -1.83 7.45
CA GLN A 145 -0.67 -0.98 6.37
C GLN A 145 0.70 -0.37 6.72
N ASN A 146 0.91 -0.06 8.00
CA ASN A 146 2.16 0.50 8.51
C ASN A 146 3.01 -0.54 9.25
N GLY A 147 2.84 -1.83 8.94
CA GLY A 147 3.48 -2.94 9.64
C GLY A 147 2.61 -3.56 10.72
N ASP A 148 3.09 -4.66 11.30
CA ASP A 148 2.42 -5.39 12.39
C ASP A 148 3.16 -5.29 13.75
N HIS A 149 4.14 -4.39 13.85
CA HIS A 149 4.99 -4.25 15.04
C HIS A 149 4.19 -4.02 16.32
N MET A 150 3.05 -3.31 16.27
CA MET A 150 2.19 -3.07 17.44
C MET A 150 1.56 -4.36 17.98
N ALA A 151 1.34 -5.36 17.14
CA ALA A 151 0.80 -6.66 17.52
C ALA A 151 1.89 -7.63 18.04
N GLN A 152 3.16 -7.34 17.76
CA GLN A 152 4.31 -8.18 18.12
C GLN A 152 5.14 -7.65 19.30
N ALA A 153 5.18 -6.34 19.49
CA ALA A 153 6.07 -5.73 20.45
C ALA A 153 5.60 -5.94 21.90
N THR A 154 6.56 -6.24 22.78
CA THR A 154 6.34 -6.39 24.22
C THR A 154 6.45 -5.06 25.00
N GLN A 155 6.84 -3.99 24.32
CA GLN A 155 6.99 -2.66 24.93
C GLN A 155 5.68 -2.16 25.52
N ARG A 156 5.78 -1.38 26.61
CA ARG A 156 4.63 -0.86 27.36
C ARG A 156 3.62 -0.11 26.48
N ASP A 157 4.11 0.64 25.49
CA ASP A 157 3.27 1.46 24.58
C ASP A 157 2.33 0.61 23.72
N TYR A 158 2.72 -0.63 23.41
CA TYR A 158 1.96 -1.54 22.54
C TYR A 158 1.02 -2.48 23.31
N ARG A 159 1.14 -2.56 24.65
CA ARG A 159 0.23 -3.38 25.48
C ARG A 159 -1.24 -2.97 25.37
N ALA A 160 -1.50 -1.73 24.96
CA ALA A 160 -2.85 -1.21 24.75
C ALA A 160 -3.44 -1.59 23.38
N PHE A 161 -2.64 -2.22 22.48
CA PHE A 161 -3.12 -2.68 21.18
C PHE A 161 -4.14 -3.80 21.35
N ALA A 162 -5.28 -3.67 20.69
CA ALA A 162 -6.25 -4.74 20.50
C ALA A 162 -7.14 -4.45 19.31
N CYS A 163 -7.71 -5.50 18.75
CA CYS A 163 -8.70 -5.47 17.69
C CYS A 163 -9.58 -6.71 17.80
N ASP A 164 -10.77 -6.69 17.19
CA ASP A 164 -11.65 -7.84 17.07
C ASP A 164 -11.31 -8.66 15.82
N GLY A 165 -10.75 -7.99 14.79
CA GLY A 165 -10.20 -8.60 13.59
C GLY A 165 -8.93 -7.89 13.13
N LEU A 166 -7.96 -8.64 12.63
CA LEU A 166 -6.70 -8.14 12.10
C LEU A 166 -6.55 -8.50 10.62
N VAL A 167 -6.55 -7.49 9.75
CA VAL A 167 -6.21 -7.68 8.35
C VAL A 167 -4.69 -7.58 8.18
N CYS A 168 -4.09 -8.67 7.74
CA CYS A 168 -2.68 -8.76 7.42
C CYS A 168 -2.47 -8.51 5.93
N THR A 169 -1.65 -7.52 5.57
CA THR A 169 -1.44 -7.11 4.19
C THR A 169 -0.44 -7.98 3.42
N ASN A 170 0.26 -8.86 4.11
CA ASN A 170 1.15 -9.86 3.52
C ASN A 170 1.16 -11.17 4.32
N ASN A 171 1.70 -12.22 3.71
CA ASN A 171 1.78 -13.56 4.29
C ASN A 171 2.61 -13.61 5.58
N GLN A 172 3.72 -12.87 5.67
CA GLN A 172 4.58 -12.86 6.86
C GLN A 172 3.84 -12.30 8.09
N TYR A 173 3.06 -11.21 7.90
CA TYR A 173 2.24 -10.67 8.98
C TYR A 173 1.12 -11.62 9.38
N PHE A 174 0.52 -12.31 8.40
CA PHE A 174 -0.52 -13.29 8.65
C PHE A 174 0.02 -14.46 9.49
N GLU A 175 1.14 -15.08 9.08
CA GLU A 175 1.73 -16.20 9.80
C GLU A 175 2.13 -15.83 11.24
N ARG A 176 2.67 -14.62 11.45
CA ARG A 176 3.05 -14.15 12.80
C ARG A 176 1.88 -13.89 13.73
N ASN A 177 0.69 -13.59 13.18
CA ASN A 177 -0.44 -13.10 13.96
C ASN A 177 -1.63 -14.09 14.06
N ARG A 178 -1.76 -15.08 13.16
CA ARG A 178 -2.92 -15.98 13.06
C ARG A 178 -3.18 -16.79 14.34
N GLY A 179 -2.19 -17.02 15.18
CA GLY A 179 -2.35 -17.71 16.47
C GLY A 179 -2.74 -16.79 17.64
N LYS A 180 -2.73 -15.46 17.44
CA LYS A 180 -2.97 -14.46 18.49
C LYS A 180 -4.25 -13.66 18.26
N PHE A 181 -4.62 -13.44 17.01
CA PHE A 181 -5.76 -12.63 16.59
C PHE A 181 -6.62 -13.39 15.61
N ARG A 182 -7.87 -12.99 15.45
CA ARG A 182 -8.69 -13.37 14.30
C ARG A 182 -8.13 -12.63 13.08
N CYS A 183 -7.34 -13.33 12.26
CA CYS A 183 -6.64 -12.74 11.13
C CYS A 183 -7.26 -13.11 9.79
N LYS A 184 -7.21 -12.18 8.85
CA LYS A 184 -7.44 -12.44 7.42
C LYS A 184 -6.26 -11.89 6.63
N LEU A 185 -5.78 -12.66 5.66
CA LEU A 185 -4.75 -12.23 4.73
C LEU A 185 -5.42 -11.54 3.53
N ILE A 186 -5.34 -10.21 3.49
CA ILE A 186 -5.93 -9.39 2.42
C ILE A 186 -4.87 -8.37 1.98
N PRO A 187 -4.27 -8.54 0.78
CA PRO A 187 -3.28 -7.61 0.27
C PRO A 187 -3.89 -6.26 -0.10
N ASN A 188 -3.07 -5.30 -0.48
CA ASN A 188 -3.52 -4.11 -1.17
C ASN A 188 -3.93 -4.43 -2.61
N GLY A 189 -4.67 -3.51 -3.21
CA GLY A 189 -5.18 -3.66 -4.57
C GLY A 189 -4.72 -2.58 -5.53
N VAL A 190 -5.14 -2.73 -6.76
CA VAL A 190 -5.00 -1.77 -7.86
C VAL A 190 -6.30 -1.69 -8.62
N ASP A 191 -6.54 -0.58 -9.32
CA ASP A 191 -7.61 -0.51 -10.31
C ASP A 191 -7.07 -1.01 -11.66
N PRO A 192 -7.47 -2.21 -12.14
CA PRO A 192 -6.97 -2.78 -13.38
C PRO A 192 -7.48 -2.06 -14.64
N ASN A 193 -8.44 -1.16 -14.51
CA ASN A 193 -8.91 -0.31 -15.61
C ASN A 193 -8.11 1.00 -15.72
N VAL A 194 -7.38 1.36 -14.68
CA VAL A 194 -6.50 2.53 -14.63
C VAL A 194 -5.06 2.13 -14.93
N PHE A 195 -4.54 1.12 -14.23
CA PHE A 195 -3.24 0.52 -14.51
C PHE A 195 -3.45 -0.66 -15.45
N LEU A 196 -3.12 -0.46 -16.70
CA LEU A 196 -3.29 -1.45 -17.77
C LEU A 196 -2.14 -1.37 -18.77
N PRO A 197 -1.82 -2.48 -19.45
CA PRO A 197 -0.84 -2.50 -20.52
C PRO A 197 -1.26 -1.58 -21.68
N GLY A 198 -0.29 -1.07 -22.41
CA GLY A 198 -0.56 -0.25 -23.58
C GLY A 198 0.65 0.61 -23.96
N ALA A 199 0.50 1.41 -25.00
CA ALA A 199 1.51 2.35 -25.44
C ALA A 199 1.76 3.41 -24.35
N GLY A 200 3.03 3.71 -24.10
CA GLY A 200 3.45 4.85 -23.29
C GLY A 200 3.51 6.12 -24.11
N ASP A 201 3.64 7.22 -23.43
CA ASP A 201 3.93 8.54 -24.01
C ASP A 201 5.19 9.07 -23.31
N ARG A 202 6.34 8.69 -23.84
CA ARG A 202 7.65 9.07 -23.29
C ARG A 202 7.90 10.57 -23.39
N GLY A 203 7.46 11.19 -24.50
CA GLY A 203 7.58 12.61 -24.73
C GLY A 203 6.87 13.46 -23.68
N ALA A 204 5.69 13.02 -23.18
CA ALA A 204 4.96 13.72 -22.13
C ALA A 204 5.72 13.80 -20.79
N PHE A 205 6.76 12.98 -20.61
CA PHE A 205 7.61 12.96 -19.41
C PHE A 205 9.03 13.42 -19.68
N GLY A 206 9.35 13.88 -20.90
CA GLY A 206 10.71 14.27 -21.30
C GLY A 206 11.68 13.08 -21.31
N LEU A 207 11.18 11.87 -21.54
CA LEU A 207 11.97 10.65 -21.59
C LEU A 207 12.42 10.36 -23.04
N PRO A 208 13.56 9.66 -23.26
CA PRO A 208 14.02 9.33 -24.59
C PRO A 208 13.04 8.39 -25.30
N GLU A 209 12.78 8.68 -26.55
CA GLU A 209 11.91 7.84 -27.40
C GLU A 209 12.57 6.49 -27.70
N GLU A 210 13.91 6.49 -27.85
CA GLU A 210 14.68 5.29 -28.09
C GLU A 210 15.38 4.77 -26.83
N GLY A 211 15.76 3.49 -26.86
CA GLY A 211 16.43 2.82 -25.77
C GLY A 211 15.47 2.21 -24.74
N LYS A 212 16.02 1.41 -23.84
CA LYS A 212 15.26 0.75 -22.77
C LYS A 212 15.18 1.62 -21.53
N ILE A 213 14.06 1.58 -20.83
CA ILE A 213 13.80 2.34 -19.62
C ILE A 213 13.48 1.40 -18.46
N ALA A 214 14.28 1.45 -17.40
CA ALA A 214 13.94 0.90 -16.10
C ALA A 214 13.21 1.97 -15.27
N LEU A 215 12.12 1.57 -14.61
CA LEU A 215 11.32 2.43 -13.73
C LEU A 215 11.43 1.97 -12.28
N MET A 216 11.77 2.89 -11.39
CA MET A 216 11.64 2.73 -9.93
C MET A 216 10.58 3.68 -9.41
N VAL A 217 9.64 3.18 -8.61
CA VAL A 217 8.58 4.00 -7.98
C VAL A 217 8.60 3.79 -6.47
N SER A 218 9.00 4.80 -5.71
CA SER A 218 9.00 4.73 -4.24
C SER A 218 9.22 6.09 -3.58
N ALA A 219 9.03 6.16 -2.25
CA ALA A 219 9.53 7.28 -1.45
C ALA A 219 11.07 7.31 -1.50
N LEU A 220 11.66 8.52 -1.59
CA LEU A 220 13.11 8.71 -1.62
C LEU A 220 13.66 8.74 -0.18
N ILE A 221 13.74 7.55 0.42
CA ILE A 221 14.26 7.28 1.77
C ILE A 221 15.23 6.11 1.74
N GLU A 222 16.12 6.01 2.71
CA GLU A 222 17.20 5.01 2.76
C GLU A 222 16.72 3.56 2.58
N SER A 223 15.64 3.18 3.27
CA SER A 223 15.12 1.81 3.21
C SER A 223 14.64 1.37 1.82
N LYS A 224 14.46 2.28 0.88
CA LYS A 224 14.06 1.98 -0.50
C LYS A 224 15.25 1.70 -1.42
N ARG A 225 16.46 1.95 -0.96
CA ARG A 225 17.71 1.58 -1.61
C ARG A 225 17.81 2.05 -3.07
N ILE A 226 17.40 3.32 -3.28
CA ILE A 226 17.40 3.93 -4.63
C ILE A 226 18.82 4.04 -5.18
N ARG A 227 19.81 4.34 -4.34
CA ARG A 227 21.22 4.46 -4.75
C ARG A 227 21.73 3.15 -5.35
N GLU A 228 21.47 2.03 -4.67
CA GLU A 228 21.85 0.71 -5.17
C GLU A 228 21.12 0.35 -6.47
N GLY A 229 19.89 0.81 -6.64
CA GLY A 229 19.16 0.68 -7.92
C GLY A 229 19.83 1.46 -9.05
N ILE A 230 20.32 2.69 -8.78
CA ILE A 230 21.09 3.51 -9.71
C ILE A 230 22.41 2.80 -10.09
N GLU A 231 23.13 2.27 -9.09
CA GLU A 231 24.38 1.54 -9.32
C GLU A 231 24.17 0.27 -10.15
N ALA A 232 23.10 -0.47 -9.90
CA ALA A 232 22.77 -1.67 -10.68
C ALA A 232 22.39 -1.31 -12.12
N ALA A 233 21.59 -0.26 -12.33
CA ALA A 233 21.22 0.22 -13.66
C ALA A 233 22.45 0.71 -14.45
N ALA A 234 23.43 1.35 -13.79
CA ALA A 234 24.66 1.79 -14.40
C ALA A 234 25.53 0.65 -14.97
N LYS A 235 25.36 -0.57 -14.47
CA LYS A 235 26.04 -1.79 -14.98
C LYS A 235 25.36 -2.36 -16.24
N VAL A 236 24.25 -1.78 -16.68
CA VAL A 236 23.53 -2.19 -17.90
C VAL A 236 23.74 -1.12 -18.97
N GLU A 237 24.45 -1.46 -20.01
CA GLU A 237 24.78 -0.54 -21.09
C GLU A 237 23.52 -0.02 -21.80
N GLY A 238 23.47 1.26 -22.09
CA GLY A 238 22.36 1.92 -22.78
C GLY A 238 21.04 2.00 -22.01
N LEU A 239 20.96 1.45 -20.78
CA LEU A 239 19.73 1.50 -19.98
C LEU A 239 19.51 2.90 -19.40
N ASN A 240 18.33 3.45 -19.65
CA ASN A 240 17.83 4.66 -19.00
C ASN A 240 17.15 4.28 -17.68
N LEU A 241 17.32 5.11 -16.64
CA LEU A 241 16.65 4.90 -15.35
C LEU A 241 15.76 6.08 -15.02
N VAL A 242 14.48 5.80 -14.83
CA VAL A 242 13.49 6.75 -14.30
C VAL A 242 13.22 6.40 -12.85
N VAL A 243 13.43 7.37 -11.96
CA VAL A 243 13.04 7.28 -10.54
C VAL A 243 11.86 8.20 -10.31
N ALA A 244 10.71 7.64 -9.97
CA ALA A 244 9.49 8.38 -9.68
C ALA A 244 9.19 8.38 -8.18
N GLY A 245 9.23 9.55 -7.57
CA GLY A 245 8.95 9.70 -6.15
C GLY A 245 9.44 11.01 -5.56
N ASP A 246 9.24 11.14 -4.26
CA ASP A 246 9.70 12.27 -3.47
C ASP A 246 10.11 11.80 -2.07
N GLY A 247 10.94 12.57 -1.39
CA GLY A 247 11.40 12.25 -0.05
C GLY A 247 12.63 13.07 0.37
N GLU A 248 13.10 12.78 1.57
CA GLU A 248 14.21 13.53 2.18
C GLU A 248 15.55 13.37 1.44
N MET A 249 15.73 12.26 0.72
CA MET A 249 16.93 11.98 -0.06
C MET A 249 16.88 12.52 -1.50
N ARG A 250 15.87 13.33 -1.88
CA ARG A 250 15.70 13.77 -3.27
C ARG A 250 16.95 14.39 -3.86
N GLY A 251 17.57 15.35 -3.16
CA GLY A 251 18.78 16.03 -3.65
C GLY A 251 19.98 15.09 -3.79
N GLU A 252 20.15 14.17 -2.84
CA GLU A 252 21.21 13.17 -2.87
C GLU A 252 21.03 12.19 -4.04
N VAL A 253 19.79 11.68 -4.22
CA VAL A 253 19.44 10.75 -5.30
C VAL A 253 19.66 11.41 -6.66
N GLU A 254 19.27 12.68 -6.82
CA GLU A 254 19.46 13.41 -8.06
C GLU A 254 20.95 13.59 -8.40
N ALA A 255 21.73 14.06 -7.45
CA ALA A 255 23.18 14.26 -7.64
C ALA A 255 23.90 12.94 -7.95
N PHE A 256 23.55 11.88 -7.22
CA PHE A 256 24.13 10.55 -7.40
C PHE A 256 23.73 9.92 -8.75
N GLY A 257 22.46 10.02 -9.13
CA GLY A 257 21.96 9.50 -10.40
C GLY A 257 22.62 10.18 -11.61
N LYS A 258 22.72 11.51 -11.59
CA LYS A 258 23.44 12.28 -12.63
C LYS A 258 24.92 11.92 -12.71
N LYS A 259 25.57 11.70 -11.56
CA LYS A 259 26.97 11.25 -11.52
C LYS A 259 27.18 9.88 -12.17
N MET A 260 26.28 8.93 -11.92
CA MET A 260 26.42 7.53 -12.34
C MET A 260 25.95 7.27 -13.77
N LEU A 261 24.87 7.91 -14.19
CA LEU A 261 24.17 7.65 -15.44
C LEU A 261 24.16 8.82 -16.43
N GLY A 262 24.54 10.05 -15.99
CA GLY A 262 24.50 11.25 -16.84
C GLY A 262 23.10 11.53 -17.38
N GLU A 263 23.00 11.71 -18.69
CA GLU A 263 21.73 11.98 -19.40
C GLU A 263 20.75 10.79 -19.40
N ARG A 264 21.18 9.62 -18.97
CA ARG A 264 20.32 8.43 -18.83
C ARG A 264 19.57 8.38 -17.49
N PHE A 265 19.70 9.39 -16.62
CA PHE A 265 19.02 9.46 -15.33
C PHE A 265 17.92 10.50 -15.30
N PHE A 266 16.71 10.08 -14.94
CA PHE A 266 15.51 10.91 -14.85
C PHE A 266 14.88 10.80 -13.46
N LEU A 267 14.71 11.94 -12.78
CA LEU A 267 14.04 12.00 -11.47
C LEU A 267 12.75 12.81 -11.58
N VAL A 268 11.62 12.15 -11.42
CA VAL A 268 10.30 12.76 -11.55
C VAL A 268 9.49 12.67 -10.26
N SER A 269 8.63 13.67 -10.03
CA SER A 269 7.58 13.61 -9.01
C SER A 269 6.27 13.97 -9.68
N LEU A 270 5.37 13.03 -9.78
CA LEU A 270 4.15 13.14 -10.57
C LEU A 270 2.91 12.96 -9.69
N PRO A 271 1.80 13.62 -10.03
CA PRO A 271 0.51 13.34 -9.43
C PRO A 271 0.05 11.91 -9.79
N ARG A 272 -0.76 11.34 -8.91
CA ARG A 272 -1.21 9.93 -9.00
C ARG A 272 -1.83 9.58 -10.35
N GLU A 273 -2.55 10.52 -10.92
CA GLU A 273 -3.30 10.36 -12.18
C GLU A 273 -2.36 10.17 -13.39
N LYS A 274 -1.13 10.64 -13.31
CA LYS A 274 -0.12 10.47 -14.35
C LYS A 274 0.69 9.18 -14.23
N MET A 275 0.65 8.52 -13.08
CA MET A 275 1.43 7.30 -12.83
C MET A 275 1.13 6.16 -13.80
N PRO A 276 -0.14 5.87 -14.19
CA PRO A 276 -0.41 4.80 -15.14
C PRO A 276 0.26 5.01 -16.51
N ALA A 277 0.32 6.25 -16.99
CA ALA A 277 1.02 6.58 -18.23
C ALA A 277 2.55 6.43 -18.09
N LEU A 278 3.11 6.78 -16.91
CA LEU A 278 4.53 6.58 -16.65
C LEU A 278 4.91 5.09 -16.63
N TYR A 279 4.11 4.23 -15.98
CA TYR A 279 4.36 2.78 -16.01
C TYR A 279 4.38 2.25 -17.45
N ARG A 280 3.44 2.67 -18.31
CA ARG A 280 3.41 2.27 -19.72
C ARG A 280 4.61 2.78 -20.54
N SER A 281 5.28 3.83 -20.08
CA SER A 281 6.47 4.39 -20.76
C SER A 281 7.76 3.64 -20.44
N ALA A 282 7.73 2.69 -19.50
CA ALA A 282 8.88 1.88 -19.10
C ALA A 282 8.88 0.49 -19.77
N ASP A 283 10.06 -0.14 -19.80
CA ASP A 283 10.27 -1.50 -20.32
C ASP A 283 10.45 -2.53 -19.20
N VAL A 284 10.89 -2.10 -18.00
CA VAL A 284 11.09 -2.97 -16.84
C VAL A 284 10.87 -2.18 -15.56
N PHE A 285 10.28 -2.81 -14.56
CA PHE A 285 10.12 -2.25 -13.22
C PHE A 285 11.20 -2.82 -12.30
N LEU A 286 11.94 -1.95 -11.61
CA LEU A 286 12.96 -2.30 -10.65
C LEU A 286 12.56 -1.85 -9.24
N HIS A 287 12.64 -2.76 -8.26
CA HIS A 287 12.41 -2.41 -6.87
C HIS A 287 13.47 -3.04 -5.95
N MET A 288 14.13 -2.22 -5.15
CA MET A 288 15.34 -2.60 -4.40
C MET A 288 15.12 -2.85 -2.91
N SER A 289 13.94 -2.54 -2.37
CA SER A 289 13.66 -2.75 -0.93
C SER A 289 13.80 -4.20 -0.54
N THR A 290 14.44 -4.44 0.60
CA THR A 290 14.58 -5.78 1.20
C THR A 290 13.43 -6.12 2.14
N THR A 291 12.61 -5.11 2.52
CA THR A 291 11.44 -5.28 3.40
C THR A 291 10.32 -4.35 2.98
N GLU A 292 9.10 -4.87 2.87
CA GLU A 292 7.90 -4.10 2.54
C GLU A 292 6.68 -4.61 3.31
N ALA A 293 5.87 -3.70 3.83
CA ALA A 293 4.58 -4.09 4.39
C ALA A 293 3.58 -4.47 3.29
N SER A 294 3.51 -3.66 2.25
CA SER A 294 2.73 -3.90 1.03
C SER A 294 3.20 -2.89 -0.03
N ALA A 295 3.94 -3.36 -1.03
CA ALA A 295 4.42 -2.50 -2.10
C ALA A 295 3.37 -2.37 -3.20
N ASN A 296 2.53 -1.34 -3.14
CA ASN A 296 1.54 -1.06 -4.19
C ASN A 296 2.18 -0.97 -5.57
N ALA A 297 3.42 -0.46 -5.64
CA ALA A 297 4.17 -0.33 -6.87
C ALA A 297 4.40 -1.64 -7.63
N TYR A 298 4.54 -2.78 -6.92
CA TYR A 298 4.60 -4.10 -7.59
C TYR A 298 3.30 -4.42 -8.31
N ILE A 299 2.17 -4.19 -7.62
CA ILE A 299 0.85 -4.53 -8.13
C ILE A 299 0.48 -3.59 -9.30
N GLU A 300 0.93 -2.34 -9.24
CA GLU A 300 0.78 -1.37 -10.32
C GLU A 300 1.62 -1.77 -11.55
N ALA A 301 2.85 -2.23 -11.33
CA ALA A 301 3.72 -2.74 -12.40
C ALA A 301 3.13 -4.01 -13.05
N LEU A 302 2.65 -4.98 -12.23
CA LEU A 302 1.92 -6.16 -12.72
C LEU A 302 0.72 -5.77 -13.57
N ALA A 303 -0.11 -4.86 -13.06
CA ALA A 303 -1.32 -4.42 -13.75
C ALA A 303 -1.00 -3.71 -15.08
N SER A 304 0.15 -3.04 -15.15
CA SER A 304 0.65 -2.37 -16.35
C SER A 304 1.38 -3.30 -17.34
N GLY A 305 1.54 -4.58 -17.01
CA GLY A 305 2.17 -5.56 -17.89
C GLY A 305 3.70 -5.46 -17.93
N LEU A 306 4.34 -4.84 -16.93
CA LEU A 306 5.79 -4.71 -16.89
C LEU A 306 6.46 -5.97 -16.35
N PRO A 307 7.59 -6.42 -16.95
CA PRO A 307 8.48 -7.35 -16.28
C PRO A 307 9.05 -6.70 -15.02
N ILE A 308 9.15 -7.47 -13.92
CA ILE A 308 9.56 -6.97 -12.61
C ILE A 308 10.86 -7.62 -12.18
N VAL A 309 11.80 -6.82 -11.68
CA VAL A 309 13.02 -7.27 -11.00
C VAL A 309 12.98 -6.75 -9.56
N THR A 310 13.11 -7.66 -8.59
CA THR A 310 13.04 -7.28 -7.17
C THR A 310 13.78 -8.27 -6.27
N HIS A 311 13.92 -7.89 -4.98
CA HIS A 311 14.55 -8.71 -3.97
C HIS A 311 13.81 -10.03 -3.75
N ASP A 312 14.57 -11.12 -3.68
CA ASP A 312 14.08 -12.47 -3.40
C ASP A 312 13.88 -12.67 -1.89
N TRP A 313 12.65 -12.59 -1.44
CA TRP A 313 12.25 -12.88 -0.06
C TRP A 313 10.81 -13.40 0.00
N GLU A 314 10.37 -13.84 1.18
CA GLU A 314 9.10 -14.53 1.38
C GLU A 314 7.88 -13.73 0.86
N VAL A 315 7.83 -12.42 1.12
CA VAL A 315 6.69 -11.58 0.71
C VAL A 315 6.66 -11.36 -0.80
N THR A 316 7.79 -11.15 -1.46
CA THR A 316 7.84 -10.99 -2.92
C THR A 316 7.51 -12.29 -3.64
N ARG A 317 8.00 -13.44 -3.14
CA ARG A 317 7.61 -14.76 -3.65
C ARG A 317 6.11 -15.00 -3.55
N TRP A 318 5.50 -14.64 -2.42
CA TRP A 318 4.05 -14.76 -2.22
C TRP A 318 3.26 -13.78 -3.09
N THR A 319 3.71 -12.52 -3.20
CA THR A 319 2.99 -11.47 -3.93
C THR A 319 3.04 -11.69 -5.43
N LEU A 320 4.23 -12.00 -5.96
CA LEU A 320 4.53 -11.98 -7.39
C LEU A 320 4.57 -13.38 -8.01
N GLU A 321 4.65 -14.42 -7.18
CA GLU A 321 4.77 -15.83 -7.63
C GLU A 321 5.91 -15.94 -8.65
N ASP A 322 5.61 -16.39 -9.85
CA ASP A 322 6.54 -16.50 -10.99
C ASP A 322 6.42 -15.34 -12.00
N ALA A 323 5.62 -14.31 -11.68
CA ALA A 323 5.44 -13.11 -12.53
C ALA A 323 6.59 -12.09 -12.39
N ALA A 324 7.67 -12.42 -11.65
CA ALA A 324 8.81 -11.53 -11.45
C ALA A 324 10.14 -12.30 -11.47
N ILE A 325 11.20 -11.60 -11.82
CA ILE A 325 12.58 -12.06 -11.67
C ILE A 325 13.04 -11.68 -10.26
N LEU A 326 13.14 -12.68 -9.40
CA LEU A 326 13.60 -12.53 -8.02
C LEU A 326 15.12 -12.70 -7.96
N VAL A 327 15.80 -11.72 -7.36
CA VAL A 327 17.26 -11.68 -7.24
C VAL A 327 17.69 -11.28 -5.83
N ASN A 328 18.90 -11.66 -5.43
CA ASN A 328 19.49 -11.03 -4.24
C ASN A 328 19.82 -9.56 -4.55
N SER A 329 18.99 -8.62 -4.11
CA SER A 329 19.20 -7.19 -4.37
C SER A 329 20.41 -6.59 -3.61
N LEU A 330 21.08 -7.37 -2.75
CA LEU A 330 22.35 -6.97 -2.14
C LEU A 330 23.52 -7.20 -3.10
N ASP A 331 23.35 -8.04 -4.12
CA ASP A 331 24.28 -8.27 -5.21
C ASP A 331 23.85 -7.46 -6.45
N LEU A 332 24.53 -6.34 -6.67
CA LEU A 332 24.23 -5.44 -7.78
C LEU A 332 24.52 -6.05 -9.17
N ALA A 333 25.38 -7.06 -9.25
CA ALA A 333 25.61 -7.77 -10.50
C ALA A 333 24.41 -8.70 -10.81
N ALA A 334 23.87 -9.39 -9.82
CA ALA A 334 22.65 -10.17 -9.96
C ALA A 334 21.44 -9.32 -10.34
N VAL A 335 21.33 -8.09 -9.81
CA VAL A 335 20.27 -7.14 -10.19
C VAL A 335 20.43 -6.72 -11.65
N ALA A 336 21.65 -6.35 -12.08
CA ALA A 336 21.91 -5.97 -13.46
C ALA A 336 21.63 -7.12 -14.46
N ASP A 337 21.97 -8.35 -14.09
CA ASP A 337 21.61 -9.53 -14.89
C ASP A 337 20.09 -9.74 -14.94
N GLY A 338 19.41 -9.60 -13.79
CA GLY A 338 17.96 -9.62 -13.73
C GLY A 338 17.30 -8.61 -14.66
N LEU A 339 17.83 -7.37 -14.72
CA LEU A 339 17.34 -6.34 -15.64
C LEU A 339 17.53 -6.72 -17.11
N ARG A 340 18.72 -7.27 -17.48
CA ARG A 340 18.95 -7.76 -18.86
C ARG A 340 17.96 -8.86 -19.23
N ARG A 341 17.78 -9.86 -18.35
CA ARG A 341 16.82 -10.96 -18.57
C ARG A 341 15.39 -10.46 -18.70
N ALA A 342 14.97 -9.51 -17.85
CA ALA A 342 13.65 -8.93 -17.90
C ALA A 342 13.36 -8.22 -19.23
N MET A 343 14.32 -7.44 -19.72
CA MET A 343 14.20 -6.72 -20.99
C MET A 343 14.25 -7.63 -22.22
N THR A 344 14.92 -8.78 -22.12
CA THR A 344 15.01 -9.78 -23.20
C THR A 344 13.76 -10.65 -23.29
N ASN A 345 13.30 -11.15 -22.13
CA ASN A 345 12.21 -12.13 -22.08
C ASN A 345 10.81 -11.45 -22.08
N GLY A 346 10.73 -10.19 -21.65
CA GLY A 346 9.45 -9.51 -21.43
C GLY A 346 8.68 -10.09 -20.26
N ALA A 347 7.38 -9.80 -20.21
CA ALA A 347 6.44 -10.33 -19.24
C ALA A 347 5.33 -11.14 -19.92
N ASP A 348 4.82 -12.15 -19.23
CA ASP A 348 3.55 -12.77 -19.60
C ASP A 348 2.40 -11.85 -19.13
N VAL A 349 2.05 -10.91 -19.99
CA VAL A 349 1.03 -9.89 -19.72
C VAL A 349 -0.33 -10.52 -19.44
N GLY A 350 -0.69 -11.60 -20.16
CA GLY A 350 -1.96 -12.29 -19.93
C GLY A 350 -2.08 -12.85 -18.53
N ARG A 351 -1.04 -13.56 -18.09
CA ARG A 351 -0.96 -14.13 -16.74
C ARG A 351 -0.89 -13.06 -15.64
N GLN A 352 -0.13 -11.99 -15.85
CA GLN A 352 -0.08 -10.87 -14.91
C GLN A 352 -1.45 -10.22 -14.73
N ARG A 353 -2.21 -10.01 -15.82
CA ARG A 353 -3.56 -9.46 -15.79
C ARG A 353 -4.53 -10.37 -15.06
N GLU A 354 -4.53 -11.67 -15.33
CA GLU A 354 -5.36 -12.66 -14.62
C GLU A 354 -5.07 -12.62 -13.11
N MET A 355 -3.80 -12.61 -12.73
CA MET A 355 -3.38 -12.51 -11.32
C MET A 355 -3.91 -11.24 -10.67
N VAL A 356 -3.78 -10.08 -11.34
CA VAL A 356 -4.27 -8.79 -10.83
C VAL A 356 -5.78 -8.81 -10.65
N GLU A 357 -6.53 -9.25 -11.64
CA GLU A 357 -8.00 -9.27 -11.59
C GLU A 357 -8.51 -10.18 -10.46
N ARG A 358 -7.91 -11.33 -10.30
CA ARG A 358 -8.30 -12.33 -9.30
C ARG A 358 -7.89 -11.93 -7.88
N ARG A 359 -6.62 -11.49 -7.68
CA ARG A 359 -6.04 -11.31 -6.35
C ARG A 359 -5.96 -9.86 -5.90
N PHE A 360 -5.75 -8.92 -6.81
CA PHE A 360 -5.34 -7.56 -6.48
C PHE A 360 -6.29 -6.48 -7.01
N SER A 361 -7.38 -6.81 -7.71
CA SER A 361 -8.37 -5.78 -8.04
C SER A 361 -9.05 -5.26 -6.77
N TRP A 362 -9.23 -3.94 -6.67
CA TRP A 362 -9.95 -3.37 -5.52
C TRP A 362 -11.33 -4.00 -5.33
N ALA A 363 -12.01 -4.38 -6.41
CA ALA A 363 -13.29 -5.09 -6.34
C ALA A 363 -13.18 -6.44 -5.62
N SER A 364 -12.12 -7.22 -5.89
CA SER A 364 -11.85 -8.49 -5.19
C SER A 364 -11.50 -8.23 -3.72
N ILE A 365 -10.66 -7.22 -3.45
CA ILE A 365 -10.27 -6.82 -2.10
C ILE A 365 -11.48 -6.37 -1.28
N GLY A 366 -12.36 -5.52 -1.86
CA GLY A 366 -13.58 -5.05 -1.18
C GLY A 366 -14.50 -6.20 -0.73
N ARG A 367 -14.67 -7.22 -1.58
CA ARG A 367 -15.44 -8.44 -1.21
C ARG A 367 -14.80 -9.18 -0.03
N GLN A 368 -13.48 -9.38 -0.05
CA GLN A 368 -12.77 -10.03 1.06
C GLN A 368 -12.89 -9.26 2.38
N TYR A 369 -12.88 -7.92 2.34
CA TYR A 369 -13.16 -7.10 3.54
C TYR A 369 -14.59 -7.28 4.03
N ALA A 370 -15.58 -7.27 3.13
CA ALA A 370 -17.00 -7.46 3.50
C ALA A 370 -17.24 -8.83 4.14
N GLU A 371 -16.69 -9.89 3.56
CA GLU A 371 -16.72 -11.25 4.13
C GLU A 371 -16.07 -11.30 5.51
N PHE A 372 -14.89 -10.70 5.66
CA PHE A 372 -14.19 -10.68 6.94
C PHE A 372 -14.96 -9.89 8.01
N PHE A 373 -15.64 -8.82 7.65
CA PHE A 373 -16.50 -8.09 8.60
C PHE A 373 -17.64 -8.98 9.11
N ASP A 374 -18.27 -9.78 8.24
CA ASP A 374 -19.30 -10.71 8.66
C ASP A 374 -18.74 -11.83 9.56
N GLU A 375 -17.54 -12.37 9.26
CA GLU A 375 -16.84 -13.34 10.13
C GLU A 375 -16.55 -12.76 11.53
N VAL A 376 -16.11 -11.49 11.60
CA VAL A 376 -15.80 -10.82 12.88
C VAL A 376 -17.09 -10.51 13.66
N LEU A 377 -18.14 -10.05 12.97
CA LEU A 377 -19.44 -9.73 13.59
C LEU A 377 -20.16 -10.97 14.13
N ALA A 378 -20.02 -12.12 13.47
CA ALA A 378 -20.63 -13.37 13.91
C ALA A 378 -19.96 -13.96 15.17
N ALA A 379 -18.76 -13.49 15.52
CA ALA A 379 -17.98 -14.01 16.64
C ALA A 379 -18.08 -13.17 17.92
N VAL A 380 -18.85 -12.09 17.92
CA VAL A 380 -19.07 -11.15 19.04
C VAL A 380 -20.55 -11.12 19.43
#